data_56b86402de9cfeea06b2caf1a195961e
#
_entry.id   56b86402de9cfeea06b2caf1a195961e
#
_cell.length_a   1.000
_cell.length_b   1.000
_cell.length_c   1.000
_cell.angle_alpha   90.00
_cell.angle_beta   90.00
_cell.angle_gamma   90.00
#
_symmetry.space_group_name_H-M   'P 1'
#
loop_
_entity.id
_entity.type
_entity.pdbx_description
1 polymer ?
#
loop_
_entity_poly.entity_id
_entity_poly.type
_entity_poly.pdbx_seq_one_letter_code
_entity_poly.pdbx_strand_id
1 'polypeptide(L)'
;MIPFGEWLPDQSDFQNPGATIATNVIPAARGYRPFAGLTELSAAATDRLRGIYATKASDGTVLTFAGDQGKLYKLDNSDFSLDSVASGFTMTSDMNWDFVRFGDEVIAGGSDADTLQGFTIGTDSTFSAISGAPAARHLAVVRDFVVTANVTYSSNTYRSRVRWSQINDAASWTLGSAQADFQDIADAGDITGLVGGEFGVVLMEKAIARMQYVGSPLIFTFEKVETGHGCNYPNSVASLGPTQVFYLADDGFFMFDGQRSIPIGSEKVDRFFFDDLAIGSVDRISCAIDPENQVVMWGYPSLSGAGNPDRVLIYNYAVQRWSVADLEHEVLASSLTPAFSVETLDTLSSSLDGLTTSLDSRFYAGGFFQLSAGKDKKIHTVTGAPLDAVLETTEFEPATMRQSLIRGVTPYVTSRSTTPTMTVQVGSRSRQIDSPSFSTAVSLNDDNNCPARSSGRYHRVRVNVSGTWRYALGIDVDAVGMGKR
;
A
#
# COMPACT_ATOMS: atom_id res chain seq x y z
N MET A 1 15.47 -12.12 27.06
CA MET A 1 14.50 -11.91 25.95
C MET A 1 15.26 -11.71 24.65
N ILE A 2 14.95 -12.49 23.61
CA ILE A 2 15.40 -12.33 22.22
C ILE A 2 14.31 -11.53 21.50
N PRO A 3 14.58 -10.29 21.06
CA PRO A 3 13.55 -9.47 20.40
C PRO A 3 13.26 -9.99 18.99
N PHE A 4 12.04 -9.75 18.48
CA PHE A 4 11.79 -9.82 17.06
C PHE A 4 12.40 -8.58 16.42
N GLY A 5 13.54 -8.78 15.77
CA GLY A 5 14.32 -7.74 15.11
C GLY A 5 13.65 -7.20 13.85
N GLU A 6 14.38 -6.40 13.08
CA GLU A 6 13.96 -5.98 11.73
C GLU A 6 13.92 -7.19 10.78
N TRP A 7 12.92 -7.25 9.91
CA TRP A 7 12.86 -8.29 8.89
C TRP A 7 13.82 -7.94 7.73
N LEU A 8 14.81 -8.81 7.52
CA LEU A 8 15.90 -8.60 6.59
C LEU A 8 16.11 -9.88 5.74
N PRO A 9 15.18 -10.20 4.83
CA PRO A 9 15.25 -11.42 4.03
C PRO A 9 16.43 -11.46 3.06
N ASP A 10 16.97 -10.31 2.65
CA ASP A 10 18.11 -10.23 1.73
C ASP A 10 19.45 -10.51 2.39
N GLN A 11 19.48 -10.49 3.72
CA GLN A 11 20.70 -10.80 4.47
C GLN A 11 20.87 -12.30 4.70
N SER A 12 22.12 -12.72 4.81
CA SER A 12 22.43 -14.10 5.15
C SER A 12 21.80 -14.49 6.49
N ASP A 13 21.31 -15.72 6.59
CA ASP A 13 20.80 -16.28 7.85
C ASP A 13 21.85 -16.28 8.98
N PHE A 14 23.12 -16.27 8.62
CA PHE A 14 24.24 -16.28 9.56
C PHE A 14 24.55 -14.85 10.02
N GLN A 15 24.50 -14.64 11.35
CA GLN A 15 24.71 -13.34 12.00
C GLN A 15 23.76 -12.22 11.54
N ASN A 16 22.60 -12.57 10.99
CA ASN A 16 21.57 -11.61 10.70
C ASN A 16 21.03 -11.00 12.01
N PRO A 17 21.10 -9.68 12.22
CA PRO A 17 20.64 -9.06 13.46
C PRO A 17 19.10 -8.96 13.57
N GLY A 18 18.39 -9.31 12.50
CA GLY A 18 16.96 -9.10 12.37
C GLY A 18 16.09 -10.36 12.58
N ALA A 19 14.91 -10.38 11.99
CA ALA A 19 14.01 -11.52 11.90
C ALA A 19 14.09 -12.15 10.50
N THR A 20 13.92 -13.46 10.38
CA THR A 20 13.91 -14.17 9.09
C THR A 20 12.52 -14.20 8.47
N ILE A 21 11.47 -14.20 9.29
CA ILE A 21 10.07 -14.12 8.84
C ILE A 21 9.33 -13.07 9.69
N ALA A 22 8.57 -12.21 9.00
CA ALA A 22 7.64 -11.27 9.59
C ALA A 22 6.43 -11.11 8.65
N THR A 23 5.54 -12.09 8.70
CA THR A 23 4.37 -12.19 7.81
C THR A 23 3.09 -11.80 8.56
N ASN A 24 2.19 -11.08 7.87
CA ASN A 24 0.89 -10.62 8.38
C ASN A 24 1.00 -9.69 9.60
N VAL A 25 2.01 -8.84 9.58
CA VAL A 25 2.31 -7.91 10.68
C VAL A 25 2.73 -6.53 10.15
N ILE A 26 2.54 -5.52 10.98
CA ILE A 26 3.02 -4.14 10.73
C ILE A 26 4.24 -3.89 11.61
N PRO A 27 5.37 -3.43 11.06
CA PRO A 27 6.55 -3.10 11.84
C PRO A 27 6.29 -1.95 12.83
N ALA A 28 6.83 -2.07 14.02
CA ALA A 28 6.78 -1.05 15.06
C ALA A 28 8.20 -0.77 15.60
N ALA A 29 8.34 0.26 16.42
CA ALA A 29 9.62 0.62 17.02
C ALA A 29 10.23 -0.54 17.83
N ARG A 30 9.37 -1.32 18.51
CA ARG A 30 9.78 -2.54 19.22
C ARG A 30 8.87 -3.68 18.80
N GLY A 31 9.39 -4.60 17.98
CA GLY A 31 8.63 -5.74 17.47
C GLY A 31 7.60 -5.38 16.42
N TYR A 32 6.43 -6.01 16.47
CA TYR A 32 5.41 -5.95 15.44
C TYR A 32 4.00 -5.80 16.01
N ARG A 33 3.10 -5.22 15.21
CA ARG A 33 1.66 -5.15 15.44
C ARG A 33 0.91 -6.05 14.47
N PRO A 34 -0.32 -6.49 14.78
CA PRO A 34 -1.12 -7.28 13.84
C PRO A 34 -1.44 -6.47 12.59
N PHE A 35 -1.50 -7.15 11.45
CA PHE A 35 -2.08 -6.63 10.22
C PHE A 35 -3.53 -7.11 10.13
N ALA A 36 -4.45 -6.19 9.84
CA ALA A 36 -5.88 -6.50 9.75
C ALA A 36 -6.22 -7.15 8.41
N GLY A 37 -7.15 -8.08 8.42
CA GLY A 37 -7.73 -8.64 7.22
C GLY A 37 -8.73 -7.71 6.53
N LEU A 38 -9.31 -8.17 5.44
CA LEU A 38 -10.32 -7.44 4.69
C LEU A 38 -11.72 -7.64 5.26
N THR A 39 -12.50 -6.57 5.27
CA THR A 39 -13.95 -6.59 5.54
C THR A 39 -14.66 -6.04 4.29
N GLU A 40 -15.64 -6.76 3.79
CA GLU A 40 -16.45 -6.32 2.66
C GLU A 40 -17.21 -5.03 3.01
N LEU A 41 -17.17 -4.05 2.11
CA LEU A 41 -17.88 -2.79 2.25
C LEU A 41 -18.98 -2.63 1.22
N SER A 42 -18.76 -3.01 -0.04
CA SER A 42 -19.71 -2.71 -1.13
C SER A 42 -20.28 -3.95 -1.81
N ALA A 43 -21.37 -3.77 -2.54
CA ALA A 43 -21.79 -4.71 -3.57
C ALA A 43 -20.72 -4.82 -4.69
N ALA A 44 -20.88 -5.83 -5.58
CA ALA A 44 -19.91 -6.08 -6.63
C ALA A 44 -20.07 -5.15 -7.84
N ALA A 45 -18.97 -4.64 -8.37
CA ALA A 45 -18.89 -4.02 -9.69
C ALA A 45 -19.06 -5.05 -10.83
N THR A 46 -19.06 -4.57 -12.07
CA THR A 46 -19.19 -5.45 -13.24
C THR A 46 -17.91 -6.25 -13.48
N ASP A 47 -16.75 -5.63 -13.31
CA ASP A 47 -15.44 -6.24 -13.51
C ASP A 47 -14.46 -5.89 -12.39
N ARG A 48 -13.23 -6.39 -12.47
CA ARG A 48 -12.14 -6.12 -11.54
C ARG A 48 -11.97 -4.62 -11.30
N LEU A 49 -11.88 -4.21 -10.05
CA LEU A 49 -11.60 -2.83 -9.70
C LEU A 49 -10.15 -2.45 -10.08
N ARG A 50 -10.01 -1.25 -10.66
CA ARG A 50 -8.76 -0.68 -11.14
C ARG A 50 -8.42 0.68 -10.53
N GLY A 51 -9.19 1.10 -9.57
CA GLY A 51 -9.00 2.33 -8.82
C GLY A 51 -10.12 2.54 -7.83
N ILE A 52 -9.78 3.09 -6.67
CA ILE A 52 -10.71 3.48 -5.61
C ILE A 52 -10.25 4.86 -5.12
N TYR A 53 -11.17 5.79 -4.99
CA TYR A 53 -10.88 7.12 -4.52
C TYR A 53 -11.98 7.61 -3.59
N ALA A 54 -11.60 8.18 -2.46
CA ALA A 54 -12.54 8.79 -1.54
C ALA A 54 -12.18 10.25 -1.26
N THR A 55 -13.19 11.08 -1.20
CA THR A 55 -13.05 12.51 -0.89
C THR A 55 -14.16 12.98 0.03
N LYS A 56 -13.92 14.07 0.74
CA LYS A 56 -14.89 14.67 1.65
C LYS A 56 -15.37 16.00 1.07
N ALA A 57 -16.65 16.15 0.86
CA ALA A 57 -17.29 17.39 0.41
C ALA A 57 -17.18 18.49 1.50
N SER A 58 -17.46 19.72 1.12
CA SER A 58 -17.44 20.88 2.03
C SER A 58 -18.47 20.79 3.15
N ASP A 59 -19.60 20.11 2.91
CA ASP A 59 -20.65 19.84 3.90
C ASP A 59 -20.32 18.67 4.86
N GLY A 60 -19.18 18.00 4.64
CA GLY A 60 -18.74 16.85 5.42
C GLY A 60 -19.11 15.50 4.86
N THR A 61 -19.93 15.43 3.80
CA THR A 61 -20.30 14.18 3.14
C THR A 61 -19.08 13.50 2.52
N VAL A 62 -18.94 12.20 2.72
CA VAL A 62 -17.89 11.39 2.10
C VAL A 62 -18.43 10.78 0.82
N LEU A 63 -17.70 11.00 -0.26
CA LEU A 63 -17.95 10.40 -1.57
C LEU A 63 -16.85 9.41 -1.88
N THR A 64 -17.22 8.19 -2.22
CA THR A 64 -16.27 7.15 -2.65
C THR A 64 -16.59 6.76 -4.08
N PHE A 65 -15.57 6.83 -4.93
CA PHE A 65 -15.64 6.44 -6.33
C PHE A 65 -14.78 5.21 -6.55
N ALA A 66 -15.16 4.40 -7.52
CA ALA A 66 -14.36 3.26 -7.99
C ALA A 66 -14.47 3.16 -9.51
N GLY A 67 -13.50 2.51 -10.12
CA GLY A 67 -13.54 2.25 -11.55
C GLY A 67 -13.13 0.83 -11.88
N ASP A 68 -13.79 0.24 -12.88
CA ASP A 68 -13.41 -1.03 -13.50
C ASP A 68 -12.92 -0.82 -14.94
N GLN A 69 -12.91 -1.85 -15.77
CA GLN A 69 -12.47 -1.74 -17.15
C GLN A 69 -13.32 -0.80 -18.00
N GLY A 70 -14.61 -0.72 -17.75
CA GLY A 70 -15.56 -0.04 -18.64
C GLY A 70 -16.45 0.98 -17.96
N LYS A 71 -16.41 1.10 -16.65
CA LYS A 71 -17.32 1.93 -15.87
C LYS A 71 -16.67 2.65 -14.72
N LEU A 72 -17.23 3.80 -14.38
CA LEU A 72 -17.01 4.49 -13.11
C LEU A 72 -18.24 4.31 -12.22
N TYR A 73 -17.99 4.12 -10.95
CA TYR A 73 -18.99 3.91 -9.93
C TYR A 73 -18.87 4.93 -8.80
N LYS A 74 -20.00 5.19 -8.15
CA LYS A 74 -20.08 5.90 -6.89
C LYS A 74 -20.70 4.97 -5.85
N LEU A 75 -20.11 4.90 -4.67
CA LEU A 75 -20.66 4.17 -3.55
C LEU A 75 -21.90 4.92 -3.00
N ASP A 76 -23.03 4.26 -2.95
CA ASP A 76 -24.18 4.74 -2.21
C ASP A 76 -23.99 4.46 -0.72
N ASN A 77 -23.98 5.51 0.10
CA ASN A 77 -23.79 5.38 1.54
C ASN A 77 -25.05 4.86 2.26
N SER A 78 -26.18 4.67 1.55
CA SER A 78 -27.41 4.18 2.16
C SER A 78 -27.53 2.66 2.17
N ASP A 79 -26.98 1.97 1.17
CA ASP A 79 -27.06 0.52 1.01
C ASP A 79 -25.74 -0.13 0.59
N PHE A 80 -24.70 0.68 0.44
CA PHE A 80 -23.36 0.27 -0.03
C PHE A 80 -23.34 -0.38 -1.43
N SER A 81 -24.32 -0.05 -2.28
CA SER A 81 -24.28 -0.41 -3.69
C SER A 81 -23.23 0.41 -4.45
N LEU A 82 -22.73 -0.13 -5.57
CA LEU A 82 -21.88 0.58 -6.51
C LEU A 82 -22.73 1.04 -7.70
N ASP A 83 -23.19 2.28 -7.65
CA ASP A 83 -23.97 2.88 -8.71
C ASP A 83 -23.11 3.29 -9.88
N SER A 84 -23.45 2.82 -11.09
CA SER A 84 -22.72 3.23 -12.29
C SER A 84 -23.00 4.69 -12.64
N VAL A 85 -21.98 5.54 -12.52
CA VAL A 85 -22.06 6.99 -12.77
C VAL A 85 -21.42 7.42 -14.09
N ALA A 86 -20.74 6.51 -14.79
CA ALA A 86 -20.32 6.65 -16.18
C ALA A 86 -19.95 5.29 -16.78
N SER A 87 -20.01 5.15 -18.10
CA SER A 87 -19.70 3.89 -18.79
C SER A 87 -19.24 4.12 -20.22
N GLY A 88 -18.73 3.06 -20.86
CA GLY A 88 -18.28 3.10 -22.24
C GLY A 88 -16.78 3.31 -22.38
N PHE A 89 -16.02 3.12 -21.30
CA PHE A 89 -14.56 3.22 -21.30
C PHE A 89 -13.89 1.93 -21.80
N THR A 90 -12.62 2.07 -22.23
CA THR A 90 -11.79 0.94 -22.66
C THR A 90 -10.43 1.02 -21.98
N MET A 91 -10.30 0.33 -20.84
CA MET A 91 -9.05 0.22 -20.08
C MET A 91 -8.36 -1.09 -20.42
N THR A 92 -7.11 -1.03 -20.88
CA THR A 92 -6.27 -2.24 -21.04
C THR A 92 -5.78 -2.74 -19.68
N SER A 93 -5.15 -3.92 -19.64
CA SER A 93 -4.73 -4.55 -18.36
C SER A 93 -3.76 -3.69 -17.56
N ASP A 94 -2.95 -2.91 -18.25
CA ASP A 94 -1.89 -2.03 -17.70
C ASP A 94 -2.39 -0.63 -17.28
N MET A 95 -3.68 -0.35 -17.43
CA MET A 95 -4.28 0.92 -17.07
C MET A 95 -5.04 0.82 -15.76
N ASN A 96 -4.83 1.79 -14.89
CA ASN A 96 -5.58 1.98 -13.64
C ASN A 96 -6.21 3.38 -13.64
N TRP A 97 -7.36 3.51 -12.98
CA TRP A 97 -7.98 4.80 -12.77
C TRP A 97 -7.17 5.63 -11.79
N ASP A 98 -6.87 6.85 -12.19
CA ASP A 98 -6.27 7.89 -11.37
C ASP A 98 -7.29 9.00 -11.14
N PHE A 99 -7.36 9.50 -9.90
CA PHE A 99 -8.35 10.48 -9.49
C PHE A 99 -7.68 11.64 -8.78
N VAL A 100 -8.13 12.84 -9.06
CA VAL A 100 -7.72 14.02 -8.32
C VAL A 100 -8.93 14.88 -7.96
N ARG A 101 -8.83 15.60 -6.86
CA ARG A 101 -9.80 16.63 -6.49
C ARG A 101 -9.22 18.01 -6.78
N PHE A 102 -9.99 18.83 -7.47
CA PHE A 102 -9.67 20.21 -7.76
C PHE A 102 -10.86 21.11 -7.37
N GLY A 103 -10.74 21.79 -6.23
CA GLY A 103 -11.88 22.50 -5.65
C GLY A 103 -13.03 21.56 -5.29
N ASP A 104 -14.18 21.78 -5.91
CA ASP A 104 -15.37 20.91 -5.79
C ASP A 104 -15.52 19.93 -6.95
N GLU A 105 -14.53 19.83 -7.82
CA GLU A 105 -14.52 18.85 -8.91
C GLU A 105 -13.65 17.65 -8.57
N VAL A 106 -14.16 16.45 -8.89
CA VAL A 106 -13.38 15.20 -8.95
C VAL A 106 -13.12 14.88 -10.41
N ILE A 107 -11.86 14.72 -10.76
CA ILE A 107 -11.42 14.42 -12.11
C ILE A 107 -10.85 13.02 -12.13
N ALA A 108 -11.35 12.20 -13.06
CA ALA A 108 -10.92 10.84 -13.28
C ALA A 108 -10.22 10.69 -14.64
N GLY A 109 -9.14 9.95 -14.66
CA GLY A 109 -8.38 9.59 -15.86
C GLY A 109 -7.65 8.26 -15.65
N GLY A 110 -6.69 7.94 -16.49
CA GLY A 110 -5.90 6.70 -16.41
C GLY A 110 -5.89 5.90 -17.71
N SER A 111 -6.62 6.35 -18.74
CA SER A 111 -6.74 5.72 -20.04
C SER A 111 -5.93 6.46 -21.10
N ASP A 112 -5.41 5.74 -22.09
CA ASP A 112 -4.83 6.32 -23.32
C ASP A 112 -5.89 6.68 -24.36
N ALA A 113 -7.13 6.19 -24.22
CA ALA A 113 -8.20 6.31 -25.19
C ALA A 113 -9.28 7.30 -24.79
N ASP A 114 -9.58 7.36 -23.49
CA ASP A 114 -10.72 8.11 -22.97
C ASP A 114 -10.26 9.44 -22.37
N THR A 115 -10.87 10.54 -22.81
CA THR A 115 -10.59 11.88 -22.25
C THR A 115 -10.95 11.94 -20.77
N LEU A 116 -10.38 12.89 -20.05
CA LEU A 116 -10.68 13.08 -18.62
C LEU A 116 -12.16 13.25 -18.37
N GLN A 117 -12.62 12.69 -17.26
CA GLN A 117 -14.00 12.74 -16.79
C GLN A 117 -14.11 13.65 -15.58
N GLY A 118 -15.05 14.57 -15.57
CA GLY A 118 -15.30 15.49 -14.46
C GLY A 118 -16.60 15.17 -13.73
N PHE A 119 -16.62 15.39 -12.42
CA PHE A 119 -17.78 15.26 -11.55
C PHE A 119 -17.75 16.40 -10.52
N THR A 120 -18.74 17.29 -10.58
CA THR A 120 -18.88 18.41 -9.64
C THR A 120 -19.65 17.94 -8.39
N ILE A 121 -19.00 18.00 -7.23
CA ILE A 121 -19.54 17.59 -5.94
C ILE A 121 -20.77 18.46 -5.61
N GLY A 122 -21.86 17.82 -5.23
CA GLY A 122 -23.12 18.51 -4.84
C GLY A 122 -24.00 18.95 -6.02
N THR A 123 -23.52 18.85 -7.25
CA THR A 123 -24.28 19.24 -8.46
C THR A 123 -24.51 18.06 -9.39
N ASP A 124 -23.45 17.30 -9.70
CA ASP A 124 -23.53 16.22 -10.68
C ASP A 124 -23.99 14.90 -10.06
N SER A 125 -24.71 14.12 -10.83
CA SER A 125 -25.07 12.74 -10.52
C SER A 125 -24.22 11.73 -11.29
N THR A 126 -23.54 12.16 -12.38
CA THR A 126 -22.74 11.31 -13.26
C THR A 126 -21.46 12.04 -13.67
N PHE A 127 -20.41 11.28 -13.99
CA PHE A 127 -19.25 11.86 -14.65
C PHE A 127 -19.55 12.24 -16.08
N SER A 128 -18.92 13.29 -16.55
CA SER A 128 -19.00 13.76 -17.93
C SER A 128 -17.61 14.06 -18.51
N ALA A 129 -17.45 13.83 -19.81
CA ALA A 129 -16.20 14.11 -20.52
C ALA A 129 -15.84 15.59 -20.48
N ILE A 130 -14.64 15.93 -20.05
CA ILE A 130 -14.14 17.31 -20.06
C ILE A 130 -13.70 17.68 -21.49
N SER A 131 -14.43 18.63 -22.08
CA SER A 131 -14.19 19.04 -23.48
C SER A 131 -12.80 19.63 -23.66
N GLY A 132 -12.04 19.12 -24.64
CA GLY A 132 -10.69 19.60 -24.97
C GLY A 132 -9.58 19.09 -24.02
N ALA A 133 -9.93 18.39 -22.96
CA ALA A 133 -8.95 17.71 -22.13
C ALA A 133 -8.29 16.55 -22.88
N PRO A 134 -7.02 16.20 -22.59
CA PRO A 134 -6.40 15.01 -23.14
C PRO A 134 -6.96 13.74 -22.51
N ALA A 135 -6.71 12.57 -23.11
CA ALA A 135 -6.61 11.33 -22.37
C ALA A 135 -5.23 11.29 -21.69
N ALA A 136 -5.12 10.75 -20.49
CA ALA A 136 -3.87 10.75 -19.75
C ALA A 136 -3.79 9.60 -18.75
N ARG A 137 -2.59 9.06 -18.55
CA ARG A 137 -2.34 7.96 -17.61
C ARG A 137 -2.16 8.44 -16.18
N HIS A 138 -1.65 9.65 -15.97
CA HIS A 138 -1.36 10.18 -14.64
C HIS A 138 -1.94 11.57 -14.48
N LEU A 139 -2.50 11.81 -13.31
CA LEU A 139 -3.11 13.08 -12.94
C LEU A 139 -2.55 13.57 -11.60
N ALA A 140 -2.39 14.87 -11.48
CA ALA A 140 -2.09 15.52 -10.20
C ALA A 140 -2.61 16.95 -10.19
N VAL A 141 -2.74 17.51 -9.00
CA VAL A 141 -2.98 18.95 -8.83
C VAL A 141 -1.67 19.60 -8.39
N VAL A 142 -1.17 20.52 -9.22
CA VAL A 142 0.02 21.32 -8.90
C VAL A 142 -0.41 22.77 -8.75
N ARG A 143 -0.40 23.27 -7.52
CA ARG A 143 -0.95 24.58 -7.16
C ARG A 143 -2.40 24.71 -7.65
N ASP A 144 -2.62 25.63 -8.59
CA ASP A 144 -3.94 26.00 -9.09
C ASP A 144 -4.21 25.40 -10.50
N PHE A 145 -3.56 24.29 -10.83
CA PHE A 145 -3.67 23.64 -12.13
C PHE A 145 -3.94 22.15 -11.96
N VAL A 146 -4.80 21.63 -12.83
CA VAL A 146 -4.87 20.19 -13.07
C VAL A 146 -3.78 19.84 -14.07
N VAL A 147 -2.90 18.94 -13.70
CA VAL A 147 -1.75 18.51 -14.50
C VAL A 147 -1.93 17.06 -14.90
N THR A 148 -1.66 16.76 -16.15
CA THR A 148 -1.71 15.42 -16.73
C THR A 148 -0.36 15.04 -17.30
N ALA A 149 -0.04 13.75 -17.27
CA ALA A 149 1.21 13.24 -17.82
C ALA A 149 0.99 11.92 -18.55
N ASN A 150 1.86 11.64 -19.53
CA ASN A 150 1.72 10.52 -20.47
C ASN A 150 0.36 10.62 -21.17
N VAL A 151 0.26 11.55 -22.09
CA VAL A 151 -1.01 12.04 -22.64
C VAL A 151 -1.24 11.58 -24.07
N THR A 152 -2.50 11.34 -24.42
CA THR A 152 -2.96 11.16 -25.79
C THR A 152 -3.87 12.34 -26.15
N TYR A 153 -3.53 13.02 -27.24
CA TYR A 153 -4.27 14.16 -27.73
C TYR A 153 -4.27 14.20 -29.27
N SER A 154 -5.42 14.47 -29.87
CA SER A 154 -5.59 14.46 -31.33
C SER A 154 -5.07 13.18 -32.00
N SER A 155 -5.40 12.03 -31.41
CA SER A 155 -5.01 10.67 -31.86
C SER A 155 -3.49 10.38 -31.82
N ASN A 156 -2.69 11.21 -31.18
CA ASN A 156 -1.27 10.96 -30.95
C ASN A 156 -0.97 10.78 -29.48
N THR A 157 -0.16 9.78 -29.16
CA THR A 157 0.30 9.52 -27.80
C THR A 157 1.67 10.14 -27.57
N TYR A 158 1.78 10.96 -26.55
CA TYR A 158 2.98 11.68 -26.12
C TYR A 158 3.37 11.21 -24.72
N ARG A 159 4.17 10.18 -24.64
CA ARG A 159 4.50 9.50 -23.38
C ARG A 159 5.39 10.31 -22.44
N SER A 160 6.16 11.27 -23.00
CA SER A 160 7.02 12.18 -22.24
C SER A 160 6.42 13.57 -22.02
N ARG A 161 5.14 13.75 -22.36
CA ARG A 161 4.45 15.04 -22.28
C ARG A 161 3.76 15.21 -20.93
N VAL A 162 3.98 16.38 -20.32
CA VAL A 162 3.16 16.94 -19.25
C VAL A 162 2.29 18.04 -19.86
N ARG A 163 0.99 18.04 -19.57
CA ARG A 163 0.04 19.07 -20.02
C ARG A 163 -0.80 19.52 -18.83
N TRP A 164 -1.13 20.81 -18.78
CA TRP A 164 -1.90 21.37 -17.68
C TRP A 164 -3.07 22.22 -18.16
N SER A 165 -4.12 22.31 -17.32
CA SER A 165 -5.34 23.08 -17.53
C SER A 165 -5.07 24.59 -17.48
N GLN A 166 -6.10 25.39 -17.69
CA GLN A 166 -6.06 26.80 -17.30
C GLN A 166 -5.96 26.94 -15.76
N ILE A 167 -5.42 28.06 -15.32
CA ILE A 167 -5.31 28.38 -13.90
C ILE A 167 -6.71 28.47 -13.27
N ASN A 168 -6.92 27.79 -12.15
CA ASN A 168 -8.20 27.72 -11.43
C ASN A 168 -9.39 27.20 -12.27
N ASP A 169 -9.14 26.54 -13.37
CA ASP A 169 -10.20 26.02 -14.25
C ASP A 169 -9.81 24.64 -14.81
N ALA A 170 -10.36 23.60 -14.24
CA ALA A 170 -10.12 22.22 -14.65
C ALA A 170 -10.85 21.84 -15.97
N ALA A 171 -11.88 22.59 -16.34
CA ALA A 171 -12.67 22.33 -17.54
C ALA A 171 -12.05 22.90 -18.83
N SER A 172 -11.04 23.79 -18.73
CA SER A 172 -10.50 24.51 -19.88
C SER A 172 -9.05 24.10 -20.20
N TRP A 173 -8.83 23.64 -21.43
CA TRP A 173 -7.57 23.06 -21.91
C TRP A 173 -7.05 23.69 -23.20
N THR A 174 -7.54 24.90 -23.54
CA THR A 174 -7.12 25.63 -24.76
C THR A 174 -5.71 26.16 -24.62
N LEU A 175 -4.78 25.64 -25.41
CA LEU A 175 -3.36 26.02 -25.38
C LEU A 175 -3.17 27.51 -25.62
N GLY A 176 -2.27 28.11 -24.83
CA GLY A 176 -1.96 29.55 -24.89
C GLY A 176 -3.03 30.44 -24.26
N SER A 177 -4.13 29.89 -23.73
CA SER A 177 -5.18 30.64 -23.06
C SER A 177 -5.09 30.46 -21.57
N ALA A 178 -5.13 31.56 -20.80
CA ALA A 178 -5.10 31.59 -19.33
C ALA A 178 -4.08 30.61 -18.72
N GLN A 179 -2.87 30.59 -19.29
CA GLN A 179 -1.71 29.78 -18.86
C GLN A 179 -1.79 28.27 -19.16
N ALA A 180 -2.83 27.75 -19.83
CA ALA A 180 -2.86 26.37 -20.26
C ALA A 180 -1.78 26.11 -21.34
N ASP A 181 -0.96 25.08 -21.15
CA ASP A 181 0.13 24.73 -22.06
C ASP A 181 0.60 23.29 -21.84
N PHE A 182 1.69 22.90 -22.48
CA PHE A 182 2.33 21.60 -22.32
C PHE A 182 3.86 21.70 -22.42
N GLN A 183 4.54 20.69 -21.91
CA GLN A 183 5.99 20.53 -22.07
C GLN A 183 6.33 19.07 -22.31
N ASP A 184 7.16 18.80 -23.33
CA ASP A 184 7.76 17.48 -23.54
C ASP A 184 9.11 17.41 -22.82
N ILE A 185 9.33 16.36 -22.03
CA ILE A 185 10.58 16.13 -21.29
C ILE A 185 11.40 15.10 -22.07
N ALA A 186 12.40 15.56 -22.81
CA ALA A 186 13.24 14.70 -23.65
C ALA A 186 14.22 13.83 -22.83
N ASP A 187 14.69 12.73 -23.44
CA ASP A 187 15.82 11.90 -22.98
C ASP A 187 15.66 11.27 -21.57
N ALA A 188 14.42 10.98 -21.15
CA ALA A 188 14.17 10.41 -19.84
C ALA A 188 13.25 9.17 -19.86
N GLY A 189 12.85 8.70 -21.02
CA GLY A 189 11.87 7.62 -21.18
C GLY A 189 10.43 8.09 -21.02
N ASP A 190 9.53 7.15 -20.81
CA ASP A 190 8.12 7.43 -20.58
C ASP A 190 7.89 8.01 -19.19
N ILE A 191 6.86 8.85 -19.03
CA ILE A 191 6.41 9.28 -17.70
C ILE A 191 5.59 8.14 -17.09
N THR A 192 5.98 7.75 -15.89
CA THR A 192 5.47 6.60 -15.14
C THR A 192 4.78 7.01 -13.83
N GLY A 193 4.84 8.27 -13.46
CA GLY A 193 4.15 8.79 -12.30
C GLY A 193 4.15 10.31 -12.24
N LEU A 194 3.16 10.86 -11.56
CA LEU A 194 3.02 12.30 -11.33
C LEU A 194 2.52 12.54 -9.91
N VAL A 195 3.23 13.40 -9.19
CA VAL A 195 2.84 13.79 -7.82
C VAL A 195 2.68 15.30 -7.77
N GLY A 196 1.57 15.75 -7.21
CA GLY A 196 1.22 17.16 -7.10
C GLY A 196 1.52 17.77 -5.74
N GLY A 197 1.24 19.07 -5.63
CA GLY A 197 1.41 19.87 -4.43
C GLY A 197 1.84 21.30 -4.77
N GLU A 198 2.67 21.93 -3.92
CA GLU A 198 3.23 23.26 -4.19
C GLU A 198 4.12 23.26 -5.44
N PHE A 199 4.78 22.17 -5.74
CA PHE A 199 5.45 21.87 -6.98
C PHE A 199 5.10 20.45 -7.41
N GLY A 200 5.28 20.13 -8.70
CA GLY A 200 5.07 18.79 -9.24
C GLY A 200 6.35 17.97 -9.22
N VAL A 201 6.21 16.66 -9.01
CA VAL A 201 7.28 15.68 -9.23
C VAL A 201 6.85 14.77 -10.37
N VAL A 202 7.59 14.80 -11.46
CA VAL A 202 7.37 13.97 -12.63
C VAL A 202 8.36 12.82 -12.60
N LEU A 203 7.85 11.61 -12.34
CA LEU A 203 8.66 10.40 -12.35
C LEU A 203 8.65 9.80 -13.75
N MET A 204 9.83 9.43 -14.22
CA MET A 204 10.06 8.87 -15.55
C MET A 204 10.91 7.60 -15.43
N GLU A 205 11.01 6.81 -16.47
CA GLU A 205 11.82 5.57 -16.43
C GLU A 205 13.30 5.82 -16.08
N LYS A 206 13.87 6.95 -16.49
CA LYS A 206 15.32 7.24 -16.37
C LYS A 206 15.64 8.59 -15.75
N ALA A 207 14.65 9.29 -15.21
CA ALA A 207 14.84 10.58 -14.58
C ALA A 207 13.70 10.90 -13.63
N ILE A 208 13.96 11.82 -12.69
CA ILE A 208 12.94 12.50 -11.91
C ILE A 208 13.08 13.99 -12.16
N ALA A 209 11.98 14.63 -12.56
CA ALA A 209 11.95 16.06 -12.85
C ALA A 209 11.03 16.78 -11.85
N ARG A 210 11.50 17.93 -11.37
CA ARG A 210 10.72 18.85 -10.58
C ARG A 210 10.04 19.87 -11.49
N MET A 211 8.71 19.97 -11.41
CA MET A 211 7.87 20.91 -12.11
C MET A 211 7.57 22.08 -11.19
N GLN A 212 8.10 23.25 -11.49
CA GLN A 212 7.95 24.44 -10.64
C GLN A 212 7.23 25.56 -11.36
N TYR A 213 6.22 26.14 -10.72
CA TYR A 213 5.54 27.31 -11.25
C TYR A 213 6.41 28.55 -11.18
N VAL A 214 6.57 29.24 -12.31
CA VAL A 214 7.38 30.46 -12.46
C VAL A 214 6.57 31.64 -13.03
N GLY A 215 5.33 31.40 -13.44
CA GLY A 215 4.47 32.40 -14.04
C GLY A 215 4.77 32.69 -15.52
N SER A 216 3.96 33.59 -16.11
CA SER A 216 4.11 33.97 -17.52
C SER A 216 5.49 34.59 -17.82
N PRO A 217 6.13 34.28 -18.96
CA PRO A 217 5.56 33.53 -20.11
C PRO A 217 5.76 32.00 -20.06
N LEU A 218 6.60 31.46 -19.20
CA LEU A 218 6.96 30.05 -19.20
C LEU A 218 5.97 29.15 -18.46
N ILE A 219 5.18 29.70 -17.55
CA ILE A 219 4.22 29.07 -16.67
C ILE A 219 4.90 28.08 -15.72
N PHE A 220 5.42 26.96 -16.22
CA PHE A 220 6.20 25.98 -15.47
C PHE A 220 7.60 25.81 -16.04
N THR A 221 8.55 25.54 -15.16
CA THR A 221 9.89 25.05 -15.50
C THR A 221 10.05 23.62 -15.02
N PHE A 222 10.80 22.83 -15.79
CA PHE A 222 11.09 21.43 -15.49
C PHE A 222 12.60 21.27 -15.30
N GLU A 223 12.99 20.92 -14.09
CA GLU A 223 14.37 20.65 -13.74
C GLU A 223 14.55 19.17 -13.47
N LYS A 224 15.39 18.47 -14.27
CA LYS A 224 15.75 17.09 -13.96
C LYS A 224 16.68 17.10 -12.75
N VAL A 225 16.13 16.70 -11.60
CA VAL A 225 16.87 16.64 -10.33
C VAL A 225 17.62 15.32 -10.18
N GLU A 226 17.19 14.31 -10.92
CA GLU A 226 17.84 13.00 -10.96
C GLU A 226 17.86 12.48 -12.40
N THR A 227 18.97 11.88 -12.81
CA THR A 227 19.16 11.35 -14.18
C THR A 227 19.86 10.00 -14.15
N GLY A 228 19.46 9.11 -15.06
CA GLY A 228 19.97 7.74 -15.12
C GLY A 228 19.27 6.76 -14.20
N HIS A 229 18.33 7.22 -13.37
CA HIS A 229 17.54 6.46 -12.43
C HIS A 229 16.13 7.06 -12.36
N GLY A 230 15.11 6.24 -12.21
CA GLY A 230 13.72 6.69 -12.15
C GLY A 230 12.75 5.60 -11.74
N CYS A 231 11.45 5.81 -11.94
CA CYS A 231 10.41 4.85 -11.61
C CYS A 231 10.10 3.97 -12.83
N ASN A 232 10.25 2.66 -12.70
CA ASN A 232 10.00 1.71 -13.81
C ASN A 232 8.63 1.02 -13.71
N TYR A 233 7.94 1.17 -12.58
CA TYR A 233 6.65 0.53 -12.30
C TYR A 233 5.58 1.60 -12.02
N PRO A 234 4.75 1.97 -13.01
CA PRO A 234 3.87 3.14 -12.94
C PRO A 234 2.91 3.16 -11.75
N ASN A 235 2.40 2.00 -11.35
CA ASN A 235 1.41 1.92 -10.26
C ASN A 235 2.03 1.75 -8.88
N SER A 236 3.36 1.90 -8.75
CA SER A 236 4.08 1.78 -7.48
C SER A 236 4.27 3.08 -6.72
N VAL A 237 3.78 4.19 -7.27
CA VAL A 237 4.00 5.53 -6.72
C VAL A 237 2.98 5.87 -5.65
N ALA A 238 3.46 6.16 -4.44
CA ALA A 238 2.65 6.72 -3.36
C ALA A 238 3.34 7.93 -2.73
N SER A 239 2.60 8.91 -2.26
CA SER A 239 3.19 10.13 -1.74
C SER A 239 2.47 10.73 -0.54
N LEU A 240 3.22 11.38 0.32
CA LEU A 240 2.76 12.32 1.35
C LEU A 240 3.07 13.76 0.92
N GLY A 241 2.84 14.06 -0.36
CA GLY A 241 3.21 15.31 -0.98
C GLY A 241 4.54 15.22 -1.75
N PRO A 242 4.96 16.31 -2.42
CA PRO A 242 6.07 16.28 -3.37
C PRO A 242 7.47 16.14 -2.72
N THR A 243 7.56 16.20 -1.40
CA THR A 243 8.81 16.05 -0.64
C THR A 243 8.96 14.67 0.00
N GLN A 244 7.98 13.79 -0.17
CA GLN A 244 8.05 12.42 0.33
C GLN A 244 7.29 11.51 -0.62
N VAL A 245 7.97 11.08 -1.69
CA VAL A 245 7.42 10.23 -2.75
C VAL A 245 8.11 8.88 -2.69
N PHE A 246 7.33 7.82 -2.56
CA PHE A 246 7.81 6.45 -2.56
C PHE A 246 7.52 5.81 -3.91
N TYR A 247 8.47 5.06 -4.44
CA TYR A 247 8.32 4.43 -5.74
C TYR A 247 9.23 3.20 -5.89
N LEU A 248 8.97 2.39 -6.90
CA LEU A 248 9.75 1.22 -7.27
C LEU A 248 10.50 1.49 -8.57
N ALA A 249 11.81 1.34 -8.52
CA ALA A 249 12.71 1.35 -9.66
C ALA A 249 13.04 -0.09 -10.10
N ASP A 250 13.86 -0.24 -11.13
CA ASP A 250 14.35 -1.55 -11.60
C ASP A 250 15.38 -2.20 -10.67
N ASP A 251 15.97 -1.43 -9.77
CA ASP A 251 16.97 -1.86 -8.80
C ASP A 251 16.50 -1.85 -7.33
N GLY A 252 15.23 -1.47 -7.05
CA GLY A 252 14.66 -1.54 -5.72
C GLY A 252 13.69 -0.43 -5.35
N PHE A 253 13.39 -0.35 -4.06
CA PHE A 253 12.48 0.64 -3.49
C PHE A 253 13.19 1.91 -3.06
N PHE A 254 12.62 3.05 -3.44
CA PHE A 254 13.19 4.37 -3.15
C PHE A 254 12.18 5.33 -2.53
N MET A 255 12.70 6.29 -1.82
CA MET A 255 11.99 7.47 -1.35
C MET A 255 12.66 8.72 -1.92
N PHE A 256 11.92 9.53 -2.67
CA PHE A 256 12.38 10.84 -3.16
C PHE A 256 11.99 11.92 -2.14
N ASP A 257 12.98 12.72 -1.70
CA ASP A 257 12.82 13.75 -0.67
C ASP A 257 12.54 15.17 -1.22
N GLY A 258 12.30 15.27 -2.53
CA GLY A 258 12.15 16.55 -3.24
C GLY A 258 13.44 17.02 -3.92
N GLN A 259 14.58 16.38 -3.65
CA GLN A 259 15.89 16.72 -4.21
C GLN A 259 16.66 15.50 -4.71
N ARG A 260 16.52 14.36 -4.07
CA ARG A 260 17.23 13.12 -4.41
C ARG A 260 16.44 11.89 -3.99
N SER A 261 16.74 10.77 -4.60
CA SER A 261 16.22 9.46 -4.21
C SER A 261 17.13 8.80 -3.17
N ILE A 262 16.50 8.22 -2.17
CA ILE A 262 17.14 7.51 -1.06
C ILE A 262 16.69 6.06 -1.14
N PRO A 263 17.59 5.09 -1.29
CA PRO A 263 17.22 3.68 -1.30
C PRO A 263 16.69 3.27 0.08
N ILE A 264 15.54 2.61 0.12
CA ILE A 264 14.90 2.16 1.36
C ILE A 264 14.82 0.64 1.47
N GLY A 265 14.92 -0.09 0.35
CA GLY A 265 14.86 -1.55 0.26
C GLY A 265 16.23 -2.22 0.15
N SER A 266 17.29 -1.47 -0.18
CA SER A 266 18.64 -1.99 -0.44
C SER A 266 19.20 -2.77 0.75
N GLU A 267 19.71 -3.99 0.47
CA GLU A 267 20.23 -4.92 1.48
C GLU A 267 19.17 -5.37 2.53
N LYS A 268 17.88 -5.05 2.29
CA LYS A 268 16.80 -5.41 3.19
C LYS A 268 15.79 -6.34 2.53
N VAL A 269 15.13 -5.90 1.43
CA VAL A 269 13.99 -6.60 0.83
C VAL A 269 13.99 -6.60 -0.70
N ASP A 270 14.87 -5.86 -1.37
CA ASP A 270 14.81 -5.69 -2.82
C ASP A 270 14.99 -7.01 -3.56
N ARG A 271 15.95 -7.83 -3.15
CA ARG A 271 16.18 -9.15 -3.74
C ARG A 271 15.00 -10.08 -3.48
N PHE A 272 14.52 -10.14 -2.24
CA PHE A 272 13.34 -10.91 -1.88
C PHE A 272 12.15 -10.55 -2.77
N PHE A 273 11.90 -9.26 -2.99
CA PHE A 273 10.80 -8.79 -3.82
C PHE A 273 10.95 -9.23 -5.27
N PHE A 274 12.11 -8.98 -5.90
CA PHE A 274 12.33 -9.34 -7.30
C PHE A 274 12.37 -10.85 -7.54
N ASP A 275 12.85 -11.62 -6.58
CA ASP A 275 12.86 -13.09 -6.63
C ASP A 275 11.44 -13.68 -6.53
N ASP A 276 10.50 -12.96 -5.88
CA ASP A 276 9.13 -13.40 -5.67
C ASP A 276 8.12 -12.81 -6.68
N LEU A 277 8.50 -11.74 -7.37
CA LEU A 277 7.61 -11.00 -8.28
C LEU A 277 7.29 -11.79 -9.56
N ALA A 278 6.00 -11.94 -9.88
CA ALA A 278 5.53 -12.43 -11.17
C ALA A 278 5.71 -11.36 -12.26
N ILE A 279 6.88 -11.30 -12.89
CA ILE A 279 7.27 -10.27 -13.87
C ILE A 279 6.24 -10.09 -15.01
N GLY A 280 5.55 -11.16 -15.42
CA GLY A 280 4.52 -11.08 -16.45
C GLY A 280 3.23 -10.35 -16.05
N SER A 281 3.11 -9.90 -14.80
CA SER A 281 1.91 -9.26 -14.25
C SER A 281 2.23 -8.01 -13.43
N VAL A 282 3.34 -7.36 -13.72
CA VAL A 282 3.81 -6.14 -13.02
C VAL A 282 2.85 -4.94 -13.18
N ASP A 283 2.04 -4.94 -14.21
CA ASP A 283 0.95 -3.99 -14.44
C ASP A 283 -0.12 -4.00 -13.33
N ARG A 284 -0.17 -5.06 -12.53
CA ARG A 284 -1.09 -5.21 -11.40
C ARG A 284 -0.54 -4.75 -10.05
N ILE A 285 0.69 -4.26 -10.02
CA ILE A 285 1.22 -3.62 -8.82
C ILE A 285 0.32 -2.43 -8.48
N SER A 286 0.02 -2.28 -7.20
CA SER A 286 -0.72 -1.13 -6.68
C SER A 286 -0.09 -0.66 -5.38
N CYS A 287 -0.28 0.61 -5.06
CA CYS A 287 0.35 1.21 -3.89
C CYS A 287 -0.68 2.02 -3.10
N ALA A 288 -0.57 1.96 -1.78
CA ALA A 288 -1.36 2.78 -0.88
C ALA A 288 -0.51 3.24 0.30
N ILE A 289 -0.88 4.39 0.88
CA ILE A 289 -0.21 4.93 2.06
C ILE A 289 -1.20 5.02 3.21
N ASP A 290 -0.75 4.65 4.39
CA ASP A 290 -1.51 4.77 5.64
C ASP A 290 -0.77 5.71 6.59
N PRO A 291 -1.22 6.97 6.67
CA PRO A 291 -0.59 7.96 7.55
C PRO A 291 -0.78 7.66 9.04
N GLU A 292 -1.86 6.98 9.44
CA GLU A 292 -2.12 6.66 10.85
C GLU A 292 -1.14 5.64 11.38
N ASN A 293 -0.87 4.59 10.60
CA ASN A 293 0.10 3.55 10.93
C ASN A 293 1.52 3.90 10.47
N GLN A 294 1.66 5.00 9.71
CA GLN A 294 2.92 5.49 9.15
C GLN A 294 3.57 4.44 8.21
N VAL A 295 2.76 3.82 7.37
CA VAL A 295 3.23 2.79 6.45
C VAL A 295 2.88 3.11 4.99
N VAL A 296 3.75 2.66 4.11
CA VAL A 296 3.51 2.54 2.67
C VAL A 296 3.38 1.06 2.36
N MET A 297 2.44 0.71 1.51
CA MET A 297 2.13 -0.65 1.12
C MET A 297 2.18 -0.81 -0.38
N TRP A 298 2.88 -1.83 -0.86
CA TRP A 298 2.91 -2.23 -2.27
C TRP A 298 2.28 -3.61 -2.39
N GLY A 299 1.10 -3.64 -3.01
CA GLY A 299 0.46 -4.88 -3.41
C GLY A 299 1.05 -5.37 -4.73
N TYR A 300 1.43 -6.63 -4.80
CA TYR A 300 2.05 -7.21 -5.98
C TYR A 300 1.66 -8.68 -6.19
N PRO A 301 1.67 -9.16 -7.44
CA PRO A 301 1.50 -10.57 -7.74
C PRO A 301 2.78 -11.34 -7.46
N SER A 302 2.71 -12.34 -6.58
CA SER A 302 3.84 -13.25 -6.35
C SER A 302 3.90 -14.34 -7.41
N LEU A 303 5.01 -15.07 -7.47
CA LEU A 303 5.15 -16.25 -8.31
C LEU A 303 4.08 -17.32 -8.02
N SER A 304 3.56 -17.36 -6.79
CA SER A 304 2.50 -18.28 -6.37
C SER A 304 1.09 -17.79 -6.66
N GLY A 305 0.89 -16.50 -6.90
CA GLY A 305 -0.42 -15.86 -7.06
C GLY A 305 -1.09 -16.00 -8.42
N ALA A 306 -0.53 -16.79 -9.35
CA ALA A 306 -1.04 -16.98 -10.71
C ALA A 306 -1.34 -15.66 -11.45
N GLY A 307 -0.57 -14.60 -11.16
CA GLY A 307 -0.68 -13.27 -11.77
C GLY A 307 -1.71 -12.35 -11.11
N ASN A 308 -2.38 -12.77 -10.05
CA ASN A 308 -3.20 -11.87 -9.22
C ASN A 308 -2.37 -11.37 -8.05
N PRO A 309 -2.54 -10.10 -7.64
CA PRO A 309 -1.89 -9.59 -6.44
C PRO A 309 -2.36 -10.37 -5.21
N ASP A 310 -1.43 -11.03 -4.54
CA ASP A 310 -1.65 -11.90 -3.39
C ASP A 310 -0.75 -11.57 -2.21
N ARG A 311 0.20 -10.65 -2.42
CA ARG A 311 1.11 -10.16 -1.39
C ARG A 311 1.14 -8.66 -1.28
N VAL A 312 1.38 -8.19 -0.07
CA VAL A 312 1.56 -6.78 0.26
C VAL A 312 2.88 -6.61 1.01
N LEU A 313 3.82 -5.89 0.41
CA LEU A 313 5.04 -5.47 1.09
C LEU A 313 4.75 -4.18 1.86
N ILE A 314 5.13 -4.14 3.13
CA ILE A 314 4.78 -3.06 4.07
C ILE A 314 6.05 -2.40 4.57
N TYR A 315 6.17 -1.09 4.33
CA TYR A 315 7.27 -0.27 4.82
C TYR A 315 6.77 0.76 5.83
N ASN A 316 7.22 0.67 7.07
CA ASN A 316 6.97 1.71 8.06
C ASN A 316 8.05 2.79 7.94
N TYR A 317 7.66 3.96 7.39
CA TYR A 317 8.60 5.04 7.10
C TYR A 317 9.07 5.81 8.35
N ALA A 318 8.38 5.71 9.48
CA ALA A 318 8.82 6.33 10.73
C ALA A 318 9.94 5.55 11.43
N VAL A 319 9.89 4.21 11.36
CA VAL A 319 10.90 3.33 11.97
C VAL A 319 11.82 2.66 10.96
N GLN A 320 11.58 2.89 9.66
CA GLN A 320 12.37 2.41 8.52
C GLN A 320 12.52 0.87 8.48
N ARG A 321 11.42 0.17 8.79
CA ARG A 321 11.37 -1.30 8.88
C ARG A 321 10.35 -1.87 7.91
N TRP A 322 10.60 -3.10 7.47
CA TRP A 322 9.79 -3.83 6.52
C TRP A 322 9.06 -5.02 7.15
N SER A 323 7.99 -5.44 6.50
CA SER A 323 7.30 -6.72 6.70
C SER A 323 6.51 -7.07 5.44
N VAL A 324 5.91 -8.26 5.42
CA VAL A 324 5.07 -8.71 4.31
C VAL A 324 3.72 -9.19 4.85
N ALA A 325 2.66 -9.09 4.05
CA ALA A 325 1.38 -9.71 4.35
C ALA A 325 0.89 -10.52 3.15
N ASP A 326 0.24 -11.65 3.45
CA ASP A 326 -0.46 -12.46 2.47
C ASP A 326 -1.90 -11.97 2.38
N LEU A 327 -2.22 -11.22 1.33
CA LEU A 327 -3.51 -10.59 1.13
C LEU A 327 -3.87 -10.57 -0.34
N GLU A 328 -4.85 -11.37 -0.72
CA GLU A 328 -5.40 -11.32 -2.08
C GLU A 328 -6.19 -10.04 -2.30
N HIS A 329 -5.89 -9.32 -3.38
CA HIS A 329 -6.55 -8.08 -3.75
C HIS A 329 -6.45 -7.81 -5.25
N GLU A 330 -7.23 -6.85 -5.74
CA GLU A 330 -7.21 -6.36 -7.13
C GLU A 330 -6.45 -5.04 -7.24
N VAL A 331 -6.66 -4.15 -6.28
CA VAL A 331 -6.02 -2.83 -6.16
C VAL A 331 -6.00 -2.42 -4.70
N LEU A 332 -4.95 -1.75 -4.26
CA LEU A 332 -4.88 -1.07 -2.96
C LEU A 332 -5.16 0.42 -3.15
N ALA A 333 -5.83 1.02 -2.19
CA ALA A 333 -6.10 2.44 -2.20
C ALA A 333 -6.14 3.04 -0.78
N SER A 334 -5.73 4.30 -0.69
CA SER A 334 -6.01 5.14 0.46
C SER A 334 -7.41 5.70 0.32
N SER A 335 -8.26 5.51 1.30
CA SER A 335 -9.65 5.95 1.24
C SER A 335 -10.10 6.59 2.55
N LEU A 336 -11.38 6.94 2.63
CA LEU A 336 -11.99 7.51 3.83
C LEU A 336 -13.12 6.61 4.30
N THR A 337 -13.34 6.54 5.62
CA THR A 337 -14.51 5.86 6.16
C THR A 337 -15.78 6.52 5.63
N PRO A 338 -16.76 5.74 5.11
CA PRO A 338 -18.05 6.31 4.71
C PRO A 338 -18.77 6.91 5.92
N ALA A 339 -19.58 7.92 5.70
CA ALA A 339 -20.50 8.39 6.73
C ALA A 339 -21.65 7.40 6.88
N PHE A 340 -22.04 7.11 8.11
CA PHE A 340 -23.22 6.29 8.38
C PHE A 340 -24.46 7.18 8.50
N SER A 341 -25.49 6.90 7.71
CA SER A 341 -26.83 7.45 7.92
C SER A 341 -27.57 6.64 9.00
N VAL A 342 -28.70 7.15 9.45
CA VAL A 342 -29.54 6.40 10.43
C VAL A 342 -29.99 5.06 9.83
N GLU A 343 -30.25 5.03 8.53
CA GLU A 343 -30.64 3.83 7.79
C GLU A 343 -29.51 2.79 7.72
N THR A 344 -28.27 3.23 7.58
CA THR A 344 -27.12 2.32 7.51
C THR A 344 -26.66 1.82 8.88
N LEU A 345 -27.10 2.44 9.97
CA LEU A 345 -26.82 1.90 11.31
C LEU A 345 -27.41 0.50 11.52
N ASP A 346 -28.51 0.18 10.84
CA ASP A 346 -29.12 -1.16 10.87
C ASP A 346 -28.18 -2.25 10.31
N THR A 347 -27.23 -1.89 9.45
CA THR A 347 -26.22 -2.84 8.93
C THR A 347 -25.16 -3.18 9.98
N LEU A 348 -24.94 -2.30 10.96
CA LEU A 348 -23.99 -2.49 12.05
C LEU A 348 -24.61 -3.22 13.24
N SER A 349 -25.90 -2.97 13.52
CA SER A 349 -26.64 -3.62 14.61
C SER A 349 -28.14 -3.54 14.33
N SER A 350 -28.84 -4.64 14.60
CA SER A 350 -30.30 -4.72 14.50
C SER A 350 -31.06 -3.89 15.55
N SER A 351 -30.34 -3.29 16.50
CA SER A 351 -30.89 -2.37 17.49
C SER A 351 -29.87 -1.31 17.89
N LEU A 352 -30.32 -0.09 18.18
CA LEU A 352 -29.46 1.01 18.66
C LEU A 352 -28.75 0.66 19.98
N ASP A 353 -29.40 -0.11 20.87
CA ASP A 353 -28.81 -0.54 22.13
C ASP A 353 -27.70 -1.61 21.95
N GLY A 354 -27.64 -2.25 20.78
CA GLY A 354 -26.60 -3.20 20.41
C GLY A 354 -25.33 -2.54 19.84
N LEU A 355 -25.35 -1.24 19.60
CA LEU A 355 -24.17 -0.51 19.12
C LEU A 355 -23.15 -0.40 20.26
N THR A 356 -21.94 -0.83 19.99
CA THR A 356 -20.84 -0.79 20.95
C THR A 356 -20.18 0.58 21.09
N THR A 357 -20.49 1.49 20.16
CA THR A 357 -19.93 2.83 20.07
C THR A 357 -21.05 3.86 20.29
N SER A 358 -20.79 4.93 21.04
CA SER A 358 -21.76 6.01 21.26
C SER A 358 -22.14 6.69 19.94
N LEU A 359 -23.43 7.01 19.76
CA LEU A 359 -23.97 7.62 18.52
C LEU A 359 -23.37 8.99 18.17
N ASP A 360 -22.83 9.71 19.16
CA ASP A 360 -22.09 10.97 18.96
C ASP A 360 -20.60 10.74 18.61
N SER A 361 -20.19 9.50 18.49
CA SER A 361 -18.82 9.16 18.09
C SER A 361 -18.52 9.66 16.68
N ARG A 362 -17.35 10.21 16.51
CA ARG A 362 -16.82 10.58 15.20
C ARG A 362 -16.78 9.41 14.20
N PHE A 363 -16.79 8.17 14.69
CA PHE A 363 -16.87 6.97 13.86
C PHE A 363 -18.04 7.02 12.87
N TYR A 364 -19.20 7.49 13.31
CA TYR A 364 -20.40 7.59 12.44
C TYR A 364 -20.37 8.79 11.51
N ALA A 365 -19.61 9.82 11.82
CA ALA A 365 -19.50 11.00 10.96
C ALA A 365 -18.71 10.75 9.67
N GLY A 366 -17.93 9.67 9.61
CA GLY A 366 -17.10 9.34 8.46
C GLY A 366 -15.96 10.32 8.20
N GLY A 367 -15.24 10.10 7.10
CA GLY A 367 -14.17 10.97 6.65
C GLY A 367 -12.86 10.81 7.43
N PHE A 368 -12.69 9.72 8.16
CA PHE A 368 -11.42 9.30 8.71
C PHE A 368 -10.64 8.51 7.66
N PHE A 369 -9.34 8.63 7.71
CA PHE A 369 -8.48 7.83 6.85
C PHE A 369 -8.72 6.33 7.07
N GLN A 370 -8.77 5.59 5.97
CA GLN A 370 -8.93 4.16 5.97
C GLN A 370 -8.23 3.55 4.75
N LEU A 371 -7.56 2.43 4.96
CA LEU A 371 -7.08 1.62 3.83
C LEU A 371 -8.23 0.82 3.24
N SER A 372 -8.28 0.80 1.91
CA SER A 372 -9.22 -0.01 1.14
C SER A 372 -8.50 -0.85 0.11
N ALA A 373 -9.14 -1.93 -0.28
CA ALA A 373 -8.70 -2.80 -1.35
C ALA A 373 -9.88 -3.23 -2.22
N GLY A 374 -9.64 -3.35 -3.51
CA GLY A 374 -10.54 -4.10 -4.39
C GLY A 374 -10.29 -5.60 -4.19
N LYS A 375 -11.35 -6.39 -4.03
CA LYS A 375 -11.31 -7.86 -4.04
C LYS A 375 -12.65 -8.40 -4.49
N ASP A 376 -12.64 -9.41 -5.34
CA ASP A 376 -13.87 -10.04 -5.88
C ASP A 376 -14.85 -9.00 -6.48
N LYS A 377 -14.29 -7.97 -7.15
CA LYS A 377 -15.05 -6.84 -7.75
C LYS A 377 -15.76 -5.94 -6.72
N LYS A 378 -15.41 -6.02 -5.46
CA LYS A 378 -16.01 -5.26 -4.37
C LYS A 378 -14.96 -4.37 -3.70
N ILE A 379 -15.41 -3.28 -3.11
CA ILE A 379 -14.59 -2.49 -2.21
C ILE A 379 -14.56 -3.19 -0.85
N HIS A 380 -13.38 -3.44 -0.34
CA HIS A 380 -13.12 -3.93 1.01
C HIS A 380 -12.34 -2.89 1.80
N THR A 381 -12.47 -2.91 3.10
CA THR A 381 -11.69 -2.12 4.04
C THR A 381 -10.73 -3.00 4.81
N VAL A 382 -9.55 -2.49 5.16
CA VAL A 382 -8.54 -3.22 5.93
C VAL A 382 -8.84 -3.05 7.44
N THR A 383 -10.00 -3.56 7.87
CA THR A 383 -10.52 -3.43 9.24
C THR A 383 -11.01 -4.74 9.83
N GLY A 384 -10.80 -5.85 9.12
CA GLY A 384 -11.20 -7.18 9.56
C GLY A 384 -10.40 -7.69 10.76
N ALA A 385 -10.70 -8.91 11.18
CA ALA A 385 -9.91 -9.60 12.20
C ALA A 385 -8.44 -9.66 11.78
N PRO A 386 -7.49 -9.57 12.72
CA PRO A 386 -6.08 -9.74 12.42
C PRO A 386 -5.81 -11.04 11.65
N LEU A 387 -4.98 -10.96 10.64
CA LEU A 387 -4.49 -12.14 9.95
C LEU A 387 -3.57 -12.96 10.86
N ASP A 388 -3.50 -14.28 10.61
CA ASP A 388 -2.59 -15.15 11.33
C ASP A 388 -1.14 -14.74 11.06
N ALA A 389 -0.48 -14.27 12.11
CA ALA A 389 0.87 -13.74 12.03
C ALA A 389 1.93 -14.84 12.21
N VAL A 390 3.00 -14.75 11.43
CA VAL A 390 4.17 -15.64 11.56
C VAL A 390 5.41 -14.77 11.78
N LEU A 391 6.06 -14.99 12.91
CA LEU A 391 7.31 -14.31 13.28
C LEU A 391 8.39 -15.35 13.55
N GLU A 392 9.55 -15.21 12.92
CA GLU A 392 10.67 -16.11 13.13
C GLU A 392 11.93 -15.30 13.48
N THR A 393 12.56 -15.69 14.60
CA THR A 393 13.84 -15.08 15.01
C THR A 393 14.95 -15.46 14.04
N THR A 394 15.98 -14.67 14.02
CA THR A 394 17.25 -15.12 13.45
C THR A 394 17.86 -16.27 14.25
N GLU A 395 18.92 -16.83 13.72
CA GLU A 395 19.64 -17.90 14.35
C GLU A 395 20.42 -17.40 15.55
N PHE A 396 20.32 -18.10 16.68
CA PHE A 396 21.06 -17.82 17.90
C PHE A 396 21.70 -19.08 18.48
N GLU A 397 22.76 -18.90 19.24
CA GLU A 397 23.54 -19.95 19.89
C GLU A 397 23.43 -19.79 21.42
N PRO A 398 22.55 -20.54 22.13
CA PRO A 398 22.37 -20.40 23.58
C PRO A 398 23.62 -20.70 24.40
N ALA A 399 24.47 -21.60 23.92
CA ALA A 399 25.72 -21.98 24.57
C ALA A 399 26.87 -21.90 23.55
N THR A 400 27.76 -20.94 23.73
CA THR A 400 28.84 -20.67 22.80
C THR A 400 29.69 -21.93 22.48
N MET A 401 29.76 -22.29 21.21
CA MET A 401 30.50 -23.44 20.67
C MET A 401 30.09 -24.81 21.25
N ARG A 402 28.88 -24.94 21.78
CA ARG A 402 28.34 -26.19 22.34
C ARG A 402 26.97 -26.49 21.81
N GLN A 403 26.57 -27.74 21.87
CA GLN A 403 25.19 -28.10 21.68
C GLN A 403 24.36 -27.64 22.89
N SER A 404 23.12 -27.29 22.64
CA SER A 404 22.17 -26.90 23.66
C SER A 404 20.82 -27.62 23.43
N LEU A 405 20.11 -27.86 24.51
CA LEU A 405 18.74 -28.35 24.50
C LEU A 405 17.81 -27.22 24.91
N ILE A 406 16.94 -26.80 24.00
CA ILE A 406 15.81 -25.95 24.35
C ILE A 406 14.74 -26.81 24.99
N ARG A 407 14.20 -26.40 26.14
CA ARG A 407 13.18 -27.10 26.91
C ARG A 407 11.83 -26.41 26.82
N GLY A 408 11.83 -25.11 26.61
CA GLY A 408 10.63 -24.30 26.49
C GLY A 408 10.93 -22.91 25.93
N VAL A 409 9.87 -22.30 25.40
CA VAL A 409 9.91 -20.95 24.84
C VAL A 409 8.70 -20.18 25.36
N THR A 410 8.93 -18.97 25.83
CA THR A 410 7.88 -18.04 26.28
C THR A 410 7.77 -16.88 25.30
N PRO A 411 6.71 -16.81 24.47
CA PRO A 411 6.47 -15.66 23.59
C PRO A 411 5.98 -14.44 24.38
N TYR A 412 6.51 -13.27 24.07
CA TYR A 412 6.04 -11.98 24.60
C TYR A 412 5.09 -11.32 23.63
N VAL A 413 3.84 -11.68 23.69
CA VAL A 413 2.74 -11.08 22.92
C VAL A 413 1.75 -10.44 23.89
N THR A 414 1.42 -9.17 23.64
CA THR A 414 0.48 -8.42 24.49
C THR A 414 -0.90 -8.37 23.87
N SER A 415 -1.93 -8.46 24.70
CA SER A 415 -3.35 -8.32 24.32
C SER A 415 -4.07 -7.42 25.32
N ARG A 416 -5.26 -6.92 24.96
CA ARG A 416 -6.09 -6.10 25.84
C ARG A 416 -7.17 -6.89 26.58
N SER A 417 -7.81 -7.86 25.94
CA SER A 417 -9.03 -8.48 26.45
C SER A 417 -9.04 -10.00 26.40
N THR A 418 -8.39 -10.59 25.44
CA THR A 418 -8.35 -12.05 25.24
C THR A 418 -6.93 -12.52 25.03
N THR A 419 -6.59 -13.69 25.54
CA THR A 419 -5.29 -14.31 25.22
C THR A 419 -5.32 -14.79 23.78
N PRO A 420 -4.40 -14.33 22.90
CA PRO A 420 -4.31 -14.84 21.55
C PRO A 420 -3.87 -16.30 21.55
N THR A 421 -4.25 -17.05 20.54
CA THR A 421 -3.73 -18.39 20.33
C THR A 421 -2.31 -18.30 19.81
N MET A 422 -1.38 -18.95 20.49
CA MET A 422 0.04 -18.96 20.11
C MET A 422 0.55 -20.39 20.00
N THR A 423 1.30 -20.63 18.93
CA THR A 423 2.06 -21.89 18.78
C THR A 423 3.51 -21.57 18.46
N VAL A 424 4.40 -22.40 18.95
CA VAL A 424 5.85 -22.26 18.77
C VAL A 424 6.43 -23.49 18.11
N GLN A 425 7.35 -23.28 17.19
CA GLN A 425 8.21 -24.30 16.64
C GLN A 425 9.67 -23.89 16.85
N VAL A 426 10.53 -24.83 17.22
CA VAL A 426 11.97 -24.59 17.36
C VAL A 426 12.68 -25.29 16.24
N GLY A 427 13.32 -24.50 15.36
CA GLY A 427 14.25 -24.98 14.35
C GLY A 427 15.63 -25.15 14.95
N SER A 428 16.30 -26.26 14.70
CA SER A 428 17.66 -26.49 15.17
C SER A 428 18.53 -27.14 14.13
N ARG A 429 19.82 -26.83 14.16
CA ARG A 429 20.86 -27.49 13.36
C ARG A 429 22.17 -27.60 14.15
N SER A 430 22.98 -28.58 13.82
CA SER A 430 24.29 -28.79 14.47
C SER A 430 25.41 -28.10 13.75
N ARG A 431 25.31 -27.95 12.40
CA ARG A 431 26.29 -27.27 11.55
C ARG A 431 25.60 -26.20 10.73
N GLN A 432 26.30 -25.15 10.41
CA GLN A 432 25.74 -24.03 9.61
C GLN A 432 25.33 -24.44 8.18
N ILE A 433 25.99 -25.45 7.62
CA ILE A 433 25.67 -25.97 6.29
C ILE A 433 24.35 -26.78 6.25
N ASP A 434 23.91 -27.27 7.42
CA ASP A 434 22.70 -28.08 7.48
C ASP A 434 21.46 -27.18 7.43
N SER A 435 20.36 -27.64 6.82
CA SER A 435 19.07 -26.96 6.93
C SER A 435 18.49 -27.10 8.34
N PRO A 436 17.88 -26.05 8.93
CA PRO A 436 17.22 -26.15 10.22
C PRO A 436 16.05 -27.17 10.18
N SER A 437 16.02 -28.07 11.15
CA SER A 437 14.89 -28.99 11.35
C SER A 437 13.96 -28.41 12.40
N PHE A 438 12.70 -28.17 12.05
CA PHE A 438 11.69 -27.62 12.97
C PHE A 438 10.99 -28.74 13.75
N SER A 439 10.75 -28.49 15.03
CA SER A 439 9.90 -29.33 15.88
C SER A 439 8.42 -29.24 15.43
N THR A 440 7.59 -30.14 15.91
CA THR A 440 6.13 -29.96 15.83
C THR A 440 5.72 -28.69 16.54
N ALA A 441 4.67 -28.03 16.07
CA ALA A 441 4.11 -26.85 16.72
C ALA A 441 3.55 -27.21 18.11
N VAL A 442 3.92 -26.44 19.13
CA VAL A 442 3.50 -26.61 20.51
C VAL A 442 2.74 -25.39 20.96
N SER A 443 1.55 -25.58 21.51
CA SER A 443 0.71 -24.50 22.04
C SER A 443 1.20 -23.98 23.38
N LEU A 444 0.82 -22.75 23.70
CA LEU A 444 1.02 -22.13 25.00
C LEU A 444 0.27 -22.92 26.08
N ASN A 445 0.93 -23.20 27.21
CA ASN A 445 0.31 -23.80 28.38
C ASN A 445 -0.15 -22.72 29.39
N ASP A 446 -0.75 -23.14 30.50
CA ASP A 446 -1.26 -22.26 31.55
C ASP A 446 -0.16 -21.43 32.26
N ASP A 447 1.10 -21.86 32.17
CA ASP A 447 2.27 -21.14 32.70
C ASP A 447 2.85 -20.11 31.68
N ASN A 448 2.15 -19.80 30.59
CA ASN A 448 2.63 -18.98 29.48
C ASN A 448 3.92 -19.50 28.82
N ASN A 449 4.13 -20.80 28.82
CA ASN A 449 5.29 -21.45 28.24
C ASN A 449 4.86 -22.46 27.16
N CYS A 450 5.60 -22.53 26.07
CA CYS A 450 5.48 -23.58 25.08
C CYS A 450 6.59 -24.61 25.32
N PRO A 451 6.30 -25.84 25.79
CA PRO A 451 7.30 -26.85 26.10
C PRO A 451 7.87 -27.51 24.83
N ALA A 452 8.39 -26.71 23.93
CA ALA A 452 9.04 -27.15 22.71
C ALA A 452 10.45 -27.66 23.01
N ARG A 453 10.75 -28.92 22.66
CA ARG A 453 12.05 -29.54 22.87
C ARG A 453 12.79 -29.69 21.56
N SER A 454 13.99 -29.12 21.50
CA SER A 454 14.86 -29.25 20.35
C SER A 454 16.32 -29.19 20.76
N SER A 455 17.18 -30.03 20.17
CA SER A 455 18.61 -30.06 20.45
C SER A 455 19.42 -29.72 19.20
N GLY A 456 20.41 -28.87 19.38
CA GLY A 456 21.30 -28.44 18.30
C GLY A 456 22.33 -27.45 18.82
N ARG A 457 23.17 -26.95 17.94
CA ARG A 457 24.06 -25.84 18.26
C ARG A 457 23.40 -24.49 17.99
N TYR A 458 22.75 -24.40 16.83
CA TYR A 458 22.09 -23.21 16.34
C TYR A 458 20.58 -23.41 16.37
N HIS A 459 19.87 -22.41 16.83
CA HIS A 459 18.42 -22.47 17.01
C HIS A 459 17.75 -21.25 16.40
N ARG A 460 16.53 -21.45 15.88
CA ARG A 460 15.57 -20.42 15.48
C ARG A 460 14.24 -20.72 16.13
N VAL A 461 13.46 -19.72 16.38
CA VAL A 461 12.12 -19.89 16.94
C VAL A 461 11.10 -19.21 16.07
N ARG A 462 10.14 -20.00 15.59
CA ARG A 462 8.97 -19.52 14.86
C ARG A 462 7.78 -19.48 15.81
N VAL A 463 7.14 -18.33 15.86
CA VAL A 463 5.93 -18.07 16.65
C VAL A 463 4.80 -17.75 15.69
N ASN A 464 3.72 -18.54 15.73
CA ASN A 464 2.48 -18.22 15.05
C ASN A 464 1.53 -17.61 16.07
N VAL A 465 0.90 -16.49 15.72
CA VAL A 465 -0.03 -15.76 16.60
C VAL A 465 -1.32 -15.53 15.84
N SER A 466 -2.43 -16.01 16.39
CA SER A 466 -3.77 -15.82 15.84
C SER A 466 -4.74 -15.23 16.87
N GLY A 467 -5.81 -14.59 16.36
CA GLY A 467 -6.78 -13.87 17.19
C GLY A 467 -6.37 -12.42 17.45
N THR A 468 -6.94 -11.82 18.50
CA THR A 468 -6.74 -10.39 18.80
C THR A 468 -5.56 -10.16 19.72
N TRP A 469 -4.54 -9.45 19.24
CA TRP A 469 -3.35 -9.08 19.99
C TRP A 469 -2.89 -7.66 19.66
N ARG A 470 -1.92 -7.12 20.38
CA ARG A 470 -1.49 -5.73 20.23
C ARG A 470 -0.05 -5.58 19.79
N TYR A 471 0.87 -6.24 20.45
CA TYR A 471 2.31 -6.20 20.13
C TYR A 471 2.93 -7.58 20.36
N ALA A 472 3.77 -8.00 19.42
CA ALA A 472 4.69 -9.12 19.57
C ALA A 472 6.11 -8.56 19.71
N LEU A 473 6.74 -8.75 20.86
CA LEU A 473 8.00 -8.09 21.22
C LEU A 473 9.22 -8.99 21.02
N GLY A 474 9.07 -10.29 21.28
CA GLY A 474 10.17 -11.25 21.28
C GLY A 474 9.82 -12.52 22.02
N ILE A 475 10.85 -13.28 22.38
CA ILE A 475 10.74 -14.56 23.09
C ILE A 475 11.74 -14.65 24.22
N ASP A 476 11.43 -15.44 25.26
CA ASP A 476 12.43 -16.01 26.16
C ASP A 476 12.59 -17.51 25.89
N VAL A 477 13.79 -18.01 26.07
CA VAL A 477 14.13 -19.39 25.79
C VAL A 477 14.76 -20.03 27.03
N ASP A 478 14.15 -21.12 27.51
CA ASP A 478 14.76 -21.98 28.51
C ASP A 478 15.67 -23.00 27.80
N ALA A 479 16.97 -22.80 27.90
CA ALA A 479 17.97 -23.62 27.24
C ALA A 479 19.04 -24.13 28.21
N VAL A 480 19.45 -25.37 28.02
CA VAL A 480 20.53 -26.02 28.79
C VAL A 480 21.67 -26.39 27.86
N GLY A 481 22.87 -25.93 28.19
CA GLY A 481 24.07 -26.33 27.47
C GLY A 481 24.36 -27.81 27.64
N MET A 482 24.70 -28.49 26.54
CA MET A 482 25.09 -29.87 26.48
C MET A 482 26.59 -29.98 26.19
N GLY A 483 27.14 -31.20 26.18
CA GLY A 483 28.55 -31.44 25.87
C GLY A 483 29.00 -30.98 24.48
N LYS A 484 30.30 -30.82 24.30
CA LYS A 484 30.88 -30.65 22.95
C LYS A 484 30.75 -31.98 22.20
N ARG A 485 30.05 -32.02 21.10
CA ARG A 485 30.15 -33.04 20.06
C ARG A 485 30.03 -32.40 18.69
#